data_043575ff4d69decd4f56c9c1fbe0dc2c
#
_entry.id   043575ff4d69decd4f56c9c1fbe0dc2c
#
_cell.length_a   1.000
_cell.length_b   1.000
_cell.length_c   1.000
_cell.angle_alpha   90.00
_cell.angle_beta   90.00
_cell.angle_gamma   90.00
#
_symmetry.space_group_name_H-M   'P 1'
#
loop_
_entity.id
_entity.type
_entity.pdbx_description
1 polymer ?
#
loop_
_entity_poly.entity_id
_entity_poly.type
_entity_poly.pdbx_seq_one_letter_code
_entity_poly.pdbx_strand_id
1 'polypeptide(L)'
;QRVMKMLWIINGLVYGFFSALYTMVNQDRKFNGYILGIWRGYGIALVFLPFLFFLPVQTSAYNWFLLIFQGWLIGIYDSHLFFASADFGAGPTSRVMAVTALVTTFLWWILTPHLFLSLVNNGTVFITLLLVLFGFTVSYWYMIKSPVSKAVTIYMIPAILALAGMSIATKEIAMMGQNVWANIAYY
;
A
#
# COMPACT_ATOMS: atom_id res chain seq x y z
N GLN A 1 -3.31 2.28 25.36
CA GLN A 1 -3.99 2.71 24.12
C GLN A 1 -3.42 4.01 23.52
N ARG A 2 -3.13 5.08 24.32
CA ARG A 2 -2.55 6.34 23.80
C ARG A 2 -1.16 6.15 23.18
N VAL A 3 -0.28 5.39 23.83
CA VAL A 3 1.09 5.11 23.34
C VAL A 3 1.06 4.35 22.01
N MET A 4 0.20 3.35 21.87
CA MET A 4 0.04 2.62 20.60
C MET A 4 -0.46 3.52 19.46
N LYS A 5 -1.39 4.45 19.74
CA LYS A 5 -1.86 5.41 18.74
C LYS A 5 -0.75 6.36 18.28
N MET A 6 0.09 6.83 19.22
CA MET A 6 1.25 7.69 18.88
C MET A 6 2.30 6.96 18.06
N LEU A 7 2.63 5.71 18.41
CA LEU A 7 3.58 4.90 17.65
C LEU A 7 3.10 4.65 16.22
N TRP A 8 1.80 4.43 16.00
CA TRP A 8 1.25 4.25 14.68
C TRP A 8 1.40 5.50 13.80
N ILE A 9 1.12 6.69 14.38
CA ILE A 9 1.29 7.98 13.68
C ILE A 9 2.77 8.21 13.32
N ILE A 10 3.68 7.98 14.27
CA ILE A 10 5.11 8.15 14.04
C ILE A 10 5.59 7.21 12.93
N ASN A 11 5.22 5.93 12.98
CA ASN A 11 5.58 4.96 11.94
C ASN A 11 5.04 5.37 10.57
N GLY A 12 3.81 5.86 10.50
CA GLY A 12 3.21 6.36 9.26
C GLY A 12 3.97 7.56 8.68
N LEU A 13 4.37 8.51 9.53
CA LEU A 13 5.16 9.68 9.12
C LEU A 13 6.56 9.28 8.64
N VAL A 14 7.25 8.39 9.37
CA VAL A 14 8.57 7.88 9.01
C VAL A 14 8.50 7.13 7.68
N TYR A 15 7.52 6.23 7.52
CA TYR A 15 7.30 5.52 6.26
C TYR A 15 7.04 6.48 5.10
N GLY A 16 6.15 7.46 5.30
CA GLY A 16 5.83 8.48 4.28
C GLY A 16 7.05 9.30 3.87
N PHE A 17 7.87 9.70 4.85
CA PHE A 17 9.10 10.44 4.60
C PHE A 17 10.11 9.63 3.76
N PHE A 18 10.41 8.39 4.15
CA PHE A 18 11.34 7.54 3.41
C PHE A 18 10.81 7.16 2.03
N SER A 19 9.51 6.92 1.90
CA SER A 19 8.88 6.66 0.61
C SER A 19 8.98 7.87 -0.34
N ALA A 20 8.76 9.08 0.16
CA ALA A 20 8.94 10.30 -0.62
C ALA A 20 10.40 10.51 -1.02
N LEU A 21 11.34 10.36 -0.08
CA LEU A 21 12.78 10.48 -0.34
C LEU A 21 13.22 9.51 -1.43
N TYR A 22 12.78 8.27 -1.35
CA TYR A 22 13.12 7.21 -2.29
C TYR A 22 12.62 7.51 -3.71
N THR A 23 11.39 8.00 -3.85
CA THR A 23 10.83 8.38 -5.16
C THR A 23 11.51 9.63 -5.73
N MET A 24 11.90 10.60 -4.89
CA MET A 24 12.64 11.78 -5.32
C MET A 24 14.04 11.42 -5.83
N VAL A 25 14.76 10.56 -5.10
CA VAL A 25 16.09 10.07 -5.54
C VAL A 25 15.97 9.33 -6.87
N ASN A 26 14.91 8.53 -7.04
CA ASN A 26 14.70 7.81 -8.31
C ASN A 26 14.33 8.75 -9.46
N GLN A 27 13.61 9.84 -9.19
CA GLN A 27 13.33 10.87 -10.18
C GLN A 27 14.63 11.48 -10.73
N ASP A 28 15.59 11.78 -9.85
CA ASP A 28 16.86 12.41 -10.26
C ASP A 28 17.81 11.43 -10.95
N ARG A 29 17.90 10.20 -10.44
CA ARG A 29 18.88 9.21 -10.89
C ARG A 29 18.36 8.29 -12.00
N LYS A 30 17.04 8.22 -12.19
CA LYS A 30 16.36 7.38 -13.20
C LYS A 30 16.84 5.93 -13.20
N PHE A 31 16.95 5.34 -12.01
CA PHE A 31 17.32 3.94 -11.89
C PHE A 31 16.28 3.04 -12.56
N ASN A 32 16.75 1.91 -13.08
CA ASN A 32 15.85 0.89 -13.60
C ASN A 32 14.92 0.39 -12.46
N GLY A 33 13.60 0.52 -12.66
CA GLY A 33 12.61 0.21 -11.64
C GLY A 33 12.62 -1.25 -11.17
N TYR A 34 12.96 -2.19 -12.06
CA TYR A 34 13.09 -3.60 -11.68
C TYR A 34 14.31 -3.84 -10.77
N ILE A 35 15.46 -3.28 -11.12
CA ILE A 35 16.67 -3.41 -10.30
C ILE A 35 16.44 -2.80 -8.92
N LEU A 36 15.80 -1.63 -8.87
CA LEU A 36 15.53 -0.94 -7.63
C LEU A 36 14.55 -1.73 -6.74
N GLY A 37 13.50 -2.33 -7.33
CA GLY A 37 12.58 -3.22 -6.63
C GLY A 37 13.27 -4.47 -6.07
N ILE A 38 14.16 -5.09 -6.86
CA ILE A 38 14.94 -6.25 -6.42
C ILE A 38 15.85 -5.86 -5.23
N TRP A 39 16.60 -4.78 -5.31
CA TRP A 39 17.46 -4.32 -4.21
C TRP A 39 16.66 -3.99 -2.95
N ARG A 40 15.49 -3.36 -3.10
CA ARG A 40 14.59 -3.12 -1.97
C ARG A 40 14.13 -4.43 -1.34
N GLY A 41 13.69 -5.41 -2.13
CA GLY A 41 13.26 -6.71 -1.66
C GLY A 41 14.39 -7.47 -0.93
N TYR A 42 15.58 -7.52 -1.51
CA TYR A 42 16.76 -8.12 -0.86
C TYR A 42 17.14 -7.41 0.43
N GLY A 43 17.11 -6.07 0.45
CA GLY A 43 17.42 -5.29 1.64
C GLY A 43 16.47 -5.62 2.81
N ILE A 44 15.17 -5.68 2.53
CA ILE A 44 14.16 -6.07 3.52
C ILE A 44 14.38 -7.52 3.97
N ALA A 45 14.56 -8.45 3.03
CA ALA A 45 14.80 -9.86 3.35
C ALA A 45 16.04 -10.05 4.24
N LEU A 46 17.14 -9.37 3.96
CA LEU A 46 18.36 -9.45 4.78
C LEU A 46 18.15 -8.92 6.21
N VAL A 47 17.38 -7.85 6.37
CA VAL A 47 17.08 -7.29 7.71
C VAL A 47 16.20 -8.25 8.52
N PHE A 48 15.23 -8.90 7.89
CA PHE A 48 14.28 -9.78 8.57
C PHE A 48 14.74 -11.23 8.67
N LEU A 49 15.71 -11.66 7.85
CA LEU A 49 16.25 -13.04 7.87
C LEU A 49 16.65 -13.56 9.27
N PRO A 50 17.35 -12.79 10.12
CA PRO A 50 17.70 -13.26 11.47
C PRO A 50 16.48 -13.57 12.34
N PHE A 51 15.39 -12.83 12.15
CA PHE A 51 14.19 -13.03 12.98
C PHE A 51 13.46 -14.34 12.65
N LEU A 52 13.60 -14.87 11.43
CA LEU A 52 12.98 -16.12 11.02
C LEU A 52 13.48 -17.32 11.87
N PHE A 53 14.69 -17.27 12.41
CA PHE A 53 15.23 -18.33 13.25
C PHE A 53 14.59 -18.37 14.65
N PHE A 54 13.96 -17.28 15.08
CA PHE A 54 13.35 -17.15 16.41
C PHE A 54 11.82 -17.21 16.39
N LEU A 55 11.22 -17.25 15.21
CA LEU A 55 9.78 -17.21 15.04
C LEU A 55 9.24 -18.56 14.61
N PRO A 56 8.01 -18.92 15.06
CA PRO A 56 7.39 -20.17 14.66
C PRO A 56 7.17 -20.22 13.15
N VAL A 57 7.53 -21.33 12.52
CA VAL A 57 7.34 -21.55 11.09
C VAL A 57 5.85 -21.63 10.78
N GLN A 58 5.42 -20.90 9.76
CA GLN A 58 4.05 -20.99 9.23
C GLN A 58 3.89 -22.35 8.51
N THR A 59 2.92 -23.13 8.95
CA THR A 59 2.68 -24.48 8.39
C THR A 59 1.51 -24.53 7.40
N SER A 60 0.68 -23.48 7.37
CA SER A 60 -0.49 -23.42 6.48
C SER A 60 -0.10 -23.14 5.03
N ALA A 61 -0.48 -24.02 4.11
CA ALA A 61 -0.31 -23.84 2.67
C ALA A 61 -1.01 -22.56 2.17
N TYR A 62 -2.14 -22.19 2.76
CA TYR A 62 -2.87 -20.99 2.42
C TYR A 62 -2.10 -19.72 2.80
N ASN A 63 -1.43 -19.70 3.96
CA ASN A 63 -0.57 -18.58 4.35
C ASN A 63 0.60 -18.42 3.37
N TRP A 64 1.25 -19.51 2.97
CA TRP A 64 2.30 -19.45 1.96
C TRP A 64 1.80 -18.92 0.62
N PHE A 65 0.62 -19.35 0.20
CA PHE A 65 0.00 -18.81 -1.01
C PHE A 65 -0.20 -17.30 -0.91
N LEU A 66 -0.75 -16.80 0.21
CA LEU A 66 -0.96 -15.36 0.41
C LEU A 66 0.35 -14.58 0.43
N LEU A 67 1.39 -15.09 1.09
CA LEU A 67 2.71 -14.45 1.14
C LEU A 67 3.35 -14.35 -0.26
N ILE A 68 3.33 -15.44 -1.03
CA ILE A 68 3.86 -15.47 -2.41
C ILE A 68 3.05 -14.52 -3.30
N PHE A 69 1.72 -14.57 -3.20
CA PHE A 69 0.83 -13.69 -3.96
C PHE A 69 1.09 -12.22 -3.63
N GLN A 70 1.28 -11.90 -2.37
CA GLN A 70 1.60 -10.55 -1.91
C GLN A 70 2.97 -10.09 -2.42
N GLY A 71 4.00 -10.95 -2.38
CA GLY A 71 5.30 -10.66 -2.98
C GLY A 71 5.21 -10.35 -4.47
N TRP A 72 4.36 -11.07 -5.21
CA TRP A 72 4.11 -10.79 -6.62
C TRP A 72 3.43 -9.42 -6.82
N LEU A 73 2.44 -9.09 -6.01
CA LEU A 73 1.79 -7.78 -6.04
C LEU A 73 2.77 -6.64 -5.70
N ILE A 74 3.67 -6.85 -4.73
CA ILE A 74 4.74 -5.88 -4.41
C ILE A 74 5.62 -5.64 -5.64
N GLY A 75 6.01 -6.68 -6.35
CA GLY A 75 6.82 -6.55 -7.56
C GLY A 75 6.14 -5.71 -8.64
N ILE A 76 4.83 -5.90 -8.86
CA ILE A 76 4.03 -5.08 -9.79
C ILE A 76 3.98 -3.63 -9.30
N TYR A 77 3.66 -3.41 -8.03
CA TYR A 77 3.55 -2.10 -7.42
C TYR A 77 4.87 -1.32 -7.52
N ASP A 78 5.97 -1.91 -7.08
CA ASP A 78 7.28 -1.27 -7.04
C ASP A 78 7.78 -0.92 -8.44
N SER A 79 7.68 -1.84 -9.39
CA SER A 79 8.15 -1.59 -10.76
C SER A 79 7.41 -0.40 -11.38
N HIS A 80 6.08 -0.35 -11.30
CA HIS A 80 5.31 0.77 -11.84
C HIS A 80 5.58 2.08 -11.08
N LEU A 81 5.71 2.03 -9.74
CA LEU A 81 6.02 3.21 -8.93
C LEU A 81 7.37 3.81 -9.33
N PHE A 82 8.39 2.98 -9.51
CA PHE A 82 9.74 3.45 -9.81
C PHE A 82 9.85 3.97 -11.23
N PHE A 83 9.30 3.29 -12.21
CA PHE A 83 9.26 3.80 -13.57
C PHE A 83 8.43 5.09 -13.66
N ALA A 84 7.26 5.14 -13.02
CA ALA A 84 6.44 6.35 -13.02
C ALA A 84 7.17 7.54 -12.37
N SER A 85 7.89 7.32 -11.26
CA SER A 85 8.65 8.40 -10.61
C SER A 85 9.82 8.89 -11.47
N ALA A 86 10.47 8.01 -12.24
CA ALA A 86 11.56 8.35 -13.17
C ALA A 86 11.06 9.11 -14.40
N ASP A 87 9.92 8.72 -14.97
CA ASP A 87 9.43 9.23 -16.25
C ASP A 87 8.51 10.46 -16.08
N PHE A 88 7.65 10.46 -15.08
CA PHE A 88 6.65 11.52 -14.86
C PHE A 88 6.98 12.40 -13.64
N GLY A 89 7.94 12.00 -12.82
CA GLY A 89 8.32 12.69 -11.60
C GLY A 89 7.61 12.17 -10.34
N ALA A 90 8.27 12.36 -9.20
CA ALA A 90 7.78 11.89 -7.90
C ALA A 90 6.46 12.56 -7.47
N GLY A 91 6.30 13.86 -7.76
CA GLY A 91 5.12 14.63 -7.40
C GLY A 91 3.83 14.11 -8.03
N PRO A 92 3.70 14.03 -9.36
CA PRO A 92 2.53 13.45 -10.03
C PRO A 92 2.28 12.01 -9.59
N THR A 93 3.32 11.18 -9.50
CA THR A 93 3.22 9.77 -9.13
C THR A 93 2.64 9.59 -7.72
N SER A 94 3.15 10.32 -6.72
CA SER A 94 2.66 10.23 -5.34
C SER A 94 1.20 10.67 -5.18
N ARG A 95 0.78 11.68 -5.93
CA ARG A 95 -0.62 12.15 -5.93
C ARG A 95 -1.57 11.09 -6.48
N VAL A 96 -1.18 10.43 -7.59
CA VAL A 96 -1.99 9.35 -8.18
C VAL A 96 -2.09 8.16 -7.22
N MET A 97 -1.02 7.85 -6.49
CA MET A 97 -1.05 6.77 -5.50
C MET A 97 -2.09 6.97 -4.39
N ALA A 98 -2.45 8.21 -4.07
CA ALA A 98 -3.51 8.47 -3.10
C ALA A 98 -4.87 7.85 -3.50
N VAL A 99 -5.13 7.63 -4.80
CA VAL A 99 -6.35 6.96 -5.30
C VAL A 99 -6.49 5.55 -4.76
N THR A 100 -5.39 4.89 -4.41
CA THR A 100 -5.41 3.55 -3.83
C THR A 100 -6.30 3.48 -2.58
N ALA A 101 -6.34 4.54 -1.77
CA ALA A 101 -7.20 4.58 -0.60
C ALA A 101 -8.69 4.43 -0.96
N LEU A 102 -9.15 5.08 -2.05
CA LEU A 102 -10.52 4.91 -2.55
C LEU A 102 -10.75 3.47 -3.05
N VAL A 103 -9.86 2.99 -3.91
CA VAL A 103 -9.98 1.65 -4.50
C VAL A 103 -10.01 0.58 -3.40
N THR A 104 -9.11 0.67 -2.41
CA THR A 104 -9.07 -0.25 -1.27
C THR A 104 -10.36 -0.19 -0.46
N THR A 105 -10.89 1.01 -0.19
CA THR A 105 -12.14 1.17 0.56
C THR A 105 -13.32 0.51 -0.15
N PHE A 106 -13.45 0.73 -1.46
CA PHE A 106 -14.52 0.11 -2.26
C PHE A 106 -14.37 -1.40 -2.34
N LEU A 107 -13.16 -1.92 -2.56
CA LEU A 107 -12.90 -3.35 -2.56
C LEU A 107 -13.25 -3.99 -1.22
N TRP A 108 -12.92 -3.33 -0.10
CA TRP A 108 -13.31 -3.79 1.23
C TRP A 108 -14.82 -3.90 1.41
N TRP A 109 -15.57 -2.93 0.92
CA TRP A 109 -17.05 -2.97 1.00
C TRP A 109 -17.64 -4.12 0.17
N ILE A 110 -17.04 -4.40 -0.99
CA ILE A 110 -17.47 -5.51 -1.84
C ILE A 110 -17.16 -6.87 -1.17
N LEU A 111 -15.95 -7.01 -0.62
CA LEU A 111 -15.50 -8.27 -0.02
C LEU A 111 -16.09 -8.54 1.37
N THR A 112 -16.41 -7.49 2.11
CA THR A 112 -16.96 -7.58 3.46
C THR A 112 -18.20 -6.69 3.63
N PRO A 113 -19.34 -7.06 3.02
CA PRO A 113 -20.55 -6.22 3.02
C PRO A 113 -21.07 -5.90 4.41
N HIS A 114 -20.84 -6.78 5.39
CA HIS A 114 -21.26 -6.56 6.78
C HIS A 114 -20.55 -5.36 7.42
N LEU A 115 -19.31 -5.05 7.03
CA LEU A 115 -18.60 -3.85 7.50
C LEU A 115 -19.24 -2.59 6.92
N PHE A 116 -19.62 -2.61 5.66
CA PHE A 116 -20.37 -1.51 5.05
C PHE A 116 -21.69 -1.26 5.77
N LEU A 117 -22.47 -2.31 6.04
CA LEU A 117 -23.74 -2.20 6.77
C LEU A 117 -23.53 -1.66 8.18
N SER A 118 -22.48 -2.07 8.89
CA SER A 118 -22.17 -1.54 10.22
C SER A 118 -21.81 -0.05 10.20
N LEU A 119 -21.16 0.43 9.14
CA LEU A 119 -20.86 1.85 8.94
C LEU A 119 -22.14 2.65 8.66
N VAL A 120 -23.01 2.16 7.80
CA VAL A 120 -24.30 2.79 7.49
C VAL A 120 -25.16 2.94 8.74
N ASN A 121 -25.16 1.95 9.61
CA ASN A 121 -25.89 1.99 10.89
C ASN A 121 -25.34 3.03 11.87
N ASN A 122 -24.09 3.47 11.70
CA ASN A 122 -23.51 4.58 12.46
C ASN A 122 -23.53 5.86 11.62
N GLY A 123 -24.67 6.56 11.60
CA GLY A 123 -24.90 7.70 10.71
C GLY A 123 -23.81 8.78 10.77
N THR A 124 -23.27 9.09 11.95
CA THR A 124 -22.22 10.10 12.10
C THR A 124 -20.92 9.67 11.38
N VAL A 125 -20.49 8.43 11.59
CA VAL A 125 -19.29 7.89 10.96
C VAL A 125 -19.49 7.80 9.45
N PHE A 126 -20.66 7.36 9.01
CA PHE A 126 -20.98 7.24 7.58
C PHE A 126 -20.97 8.59 6.86
N ILE A 127 -21.61 9.63 7.43
CA ILE A 127 -21.62 10.99 6.86
C ILE A 127 -20.19 11.54 6.81
N THR A 128 -19.41 11.39 7.88
CA THR A 128 -18.01 11.84 7.89
C THR A 128 -17.20 11.17 6.79
N LEU A 129 -17.35 9.87 6.62
CA LEU A 129 -16.67 9.12 5.56
C LEU A 129 -17.08 9.59 4.18
N LEU A 130 -18.39 9.82 3.93
CA LEU A 130 -18.86 10.36 2.65
C LEU A 130 -18.28 11.75 2.34
N LEU A 131 -18.19 12.63 3.33
CA LEU A 131 -17.57 13.95 3.16
C LEU A 131 -16.09 13.85 2.80
N VAL A 132 -15.35 12.96 3.46
CA VAL A 132 -13.93 12.71 3.15
C VAL A 132 -13.77 12.14 1.74
N LEU A 133 -14.55 11.14 1.36
CA LEU A 133 -14.52 10.55 0.02
C LEU A 133 -14.91 11.57 -1.06
N PHE A 134 -15.91 12.40 -0.79
CA PHE A 134 -16.30 13.47 -1.70
C PHE A 134 -15.19 14.50 -1.88
N GLY A 135 -14.62 15.01 -0.79
CA GLY A 135 -13.50 15.96 -0.83
C GLY A 135 -12.29 15.40 -1.57
N PHE A 136 -11.99 14.10 -1.35
CA PHE A 136 -10.93 13.41 -2.07
C PHE A 136 -11.23 13.30 -3.58
N THR A 137 -12.45 12.91 -3.94
CA THR A 137 -12.87 12.77 -5.34
C THR A 137 -12.82 14.11 -6.07
N VAL A 138 -13.27 15.19 -5.43
CA VAL A 138 -13.21 16.55 -5.99
C VAL A 138 -11.75 16.98 -6.20
N SER A 139 -10.89 16.77 -5.18
CA SER A 139 -9.45 17.09 -5.29
C SER A 139 -8.78 16.32 -6.43
N TYR A 140 -9.10 15.04 -6.55
CA TYR A 140 -8.56 14.18 -7.60
C TYR A 140 -9.07 14.60 -8.98
N TRP A 141 -10.34 14.98 -9.10
CA TRP A 141 -10.93 15.49 -10.34
C TRP A 141 -10.20 16.73 -10.86
N TYR A 142 -9.85 17.67 -9.97
CA TYR A 142 -9.06 18.84 -10.36
C TYR A 142 -7.64 18.46 -10.79
N MET A 143 -7.02 17.49 -10.11
CA MET A 143 -5.69 17.03 -10.43
C MET A 143 -5.61 16.37 -11.82
N ILE A 144 -6.58 15.52 -12.17
CA ILE A 144 -6.57 14.74 -13.43
C ILE A 144 -6.77 15.59 -14.68
N LYS A 145 -7.16 16.87 -14.53
CA LYS A 145 -7.29 17.79 -15.64
C LYS A 145 -5.95 18.08 -16.34
N SER A 146 -4.83 17.93 -15.66
CA SER A 146 -3.53 18.09 -16.30
C SER A 146 -3.18 16.86 -17.16
N PRO A 147 -2.64 17.07 -18.40
CA PRO A 147 -2.27 15.96 -19.30
C PRO A 147 -1.28 14.98 -18.65
N VAL A 148 -0.31 15.49 -17.89
CA VAL A 148 0.68 14.69 -17.19
C VAL A 148 0.02 13.79 -16.15
N SER A 149 -0.86 14.35 -15.32
CA SER A 149 -1.56 13.56 -14.29
C SER A 149 -2.45 12.48 -14.89
N LYS A 150 -3.09 12.73 -16.05
CA LYS A 150 -3.88 11.72 -16.76
C LYS A 150 -3.01 10.56 -17.24
N ALA A 151 -1.86 10.84 -17.87
CA ALA A 151 -0.95 9.82 -18.34
C ALA A 151 -0.42 8.96 -17.19
N VAL A 152 0.01 9.59 -16.10
CA VAL A 152 0.46 8.90 -14.87
C VAL A 152 -0.64 8.02 -14.29
N THR A 153 -1.88 8.53 -14.24
CA THR A 153 -3.01 7.75 -13.71
C THR A 153 -3.21 6.46 -14.49
N ILE A 154 -3.23 6.54 -15.82
CA ILE A 154 -3.41 5.36 -16.67
C ILE A 154 -2.26 4.38 -16.48
N TYR A 155 -1.02 4.88 -16.46
CA TYR A 155 0.16 4.05 -16.25
C TYR A 155 0.18 3.35 -14.87
N MET A 156 -0.33 4.02 -13.83
CA MET A 156 -0.33 3.53 -12.46
C MET A 156 -1.51 2.62 -12.09
N ILE A 157 -2.45 2.37 -13.00
CA ILE A 157 -3.59 1.47 -12.73
C ILE A 157 -3.14 0.12 -12.16
N PRO A 158 -2.16 -0.60 -12.76
CA PRO A 158 -1.72 -1.88 -12.21
C PRO A 158 -1.14 -1.75 -10.79
N ALA A 159 -0.38 -0.68 -10.51
CA ALA A 159 0.17 -0.43 -9.18
C ALA A 159 -0.92 -0.14 -8.14
N ILE A 160 -1.95 0.64 -8.51
CA ILE A 160 -3.09 0.94 -7.64
C ILE A 160 -3.84 -0.34 -7.28
N LEU A 161 -4.12 -1.19 -8.26
CA LEU A 161 -4.80 -2.48 -8.04
C LEU A 161 -3.93 -3.44 -7.23
N ALA A 162 -2.63 -3.49 -7.50
CA ALA A 162 -1.69 -4.30 -6.74
C ALA A 162 -1.62 -3.86 -5.27
N LEU A 163 -1.51 -2.54 -5.00
CA LEU A 163 -1.47 -2.02 -3.64
C LEU A 163 -2.80 -2.24 -2.89
N ALA A 164 -3.93 -2.12 -3.57
CA ALA A 164 -5.22 -2.44 -2.99
C ALA A 164 -5.34 -3.94 -2.66
N GLY A 165 -4.90 -4.82 -3.56
CA GLY A 165 -4.83 -6.27 -3.34
C GLY A 165 -3.89 -6.63 -2.17
N MET A 166 -2.72 -5.99 -2.08
CA MET A 166 -1.80 -6.13 -0.95
C MET A 166 -2.46 -5.77 0.38
N SER A 167 -3.21 -4.68 0.43
CA SER A 167 -3.90 -4.24 1.66
C SER A 167 -4.89 -5.30 2.15
N ILE A 168 -5.57 -5.98 1.23
CA ILE A 168 -6.49 -7.08 1.53
C ILE A 168 -5.71 -8.30 2.01
N ALA A 169 -4.68 -8.73 1.27
CA ALA A 169 -3.85 -9.88 1.64
C ALA A 169 -3.17 -9.67 3.00
N THR A 170 -2.64 -8.47 3.28
CA THR A 170 -2.04 -8.12 4.57
C THR A 170 -3.02 -8.31 5.73
N LYS A 171 -4.27 -7.88 5.56
CA LYS A 171 -5.29 -8.04 6.60
C LYS A 171 -5.61 -9.52 6.82
N GLU A 172 -5.78 -10.30 5.76
CA GLU A 172 -6.02 -11.74 5.87
C GLU A 172 -4.87 -12.44 6.60
N ILE A 173 -3.63 -12.16 6.23
CA ILE A 173 -2.43 -12.69 6.90
C ILE A 173 -2.41 -12.28 8.38
N ALA A 174 -2.71 -11.03 8.69
CA ALA A 174 -2.72 -10.52 10.07
C ALA A 174 -3.81 -11.18 10.94
N MET A 175 -4.95 -11.54 10.35
CA MET A 175 -6.04 -12.21 11.08
C MET A 175 -5.79 -13.70 11.31
N MET A 176 -4.99 -14.37 10.48
CA MET A 176 -4.72 -15.80 10.58
C MET A 176 -3.65 -16.17 11.62
N GLY A 177 -2.80 -15.22 11.99
CA GLY A 177 -1.67 -15.51 12.85
C GLY A 177 -2.00 -15.34 14.32
N GLN A 178 -1.63 -16.36 15.12
CA GLN A 178 -1.62 -16.24 16.58
C GLN A 178 -0.51 -15.31 17.08
N ASN A 179 0.53 -15.06 16.25
CA ASN A 179 1.66 -14.20 16.57
C ASN A 179 1.87 -13.15 15.47
N VAL A 180 1.52 -11.91 15.79
CA VAL A 180 1.64 -10.76 14.86
C VAL A 180 3.07 -10.54 14.39
N TRP A 181 4.07 -10.79 15.27
CA TRP A 181 5.49 -10.63 14.91
C TRP A 181 5.97 -11.66 13.90
N ALA A 182 5.51 -12.93 14.06
CA ALA A 182 5.80 -13.96 13.07
C ALA A 182 5.24 -13.57 11.69
N ASN A 183 4.00 -13.09 11.64
CA ASN A 183 3.39 -12.64 10.39
C ASN A 183 4.15 -11.48 9.74
N ILE A 184 4.60 -10.50 10.53
CA ILE A 184 5.38 -9.36 10.00
C ILE A 184 6.72 -9.84 9.45
N ALA A 185 7.40 -10.79 10.09
CA ALA A 185 8.71 -11.26 9.65
C ALA A 185 8.65 -12.15 8.40
N TYR A 186 7.56 -12.89 8.21
CA TYR A 186 7.33 -13.67 6.98
C TYR A 186 6.79 -12.83 5.83
N TYR A 187 6.27 -11.65 6.13
CA TYR A 187 5.80 -10.67 5.16
C TYR A 187 6.94 -9.92 4.49
#